data_611a8f829d3941762b045b9643ccd37f
#
_entry.id   611a8f829d3941762b045b9643ccd37f
#
_cell.length_a   1.000
_cell.length_b   1.000
_cell.length_c   1.000
_cell.angle_alpha   90.00
_cell.angle_beta   90.00
_cell.angle_gamma   90.00
#
_symmetry.space_group_name_H-M   'P 1'
#
loop_
_entity.id
_entity.type
_entity.pdbx_description
1 polymer ?
#
loop_
_entity_poly.entity_id
_entity_poly.type
_entity_poly.pdbx_seq_one_letter_code
_entity_poly.pdbx_strand_id
1 'polypeptide(L)'
;MSIPERAAFADVDNDRGRRFSRLLITLYKGVLYKERDEALWRDLGEFTGMVIDHFAPLGLRLVKDDNEGYAYVAYPPEGEAADSEEEPLPRLVAKRQLSFGVSLMLALLRKRMAEFDTAGEGTRLIVSRGEIVEIMRPFMPESTNEAKLADKIDTALNKVKELGFIRQLRNNAAHYEVLRILKAYVDAKWLADFDSRLEAYKGYGRSGAGE
;
A
#
# COMPACT_ATOMS: atom_id res chain seq x y z
N MET A 1 17.71 39.29 18.09
CA MET A 1 17.47 37.88 17.75
C MET A 1 16.60 37.89 16.51
N SER A 2 17.22 37.86 15.32
CA SER A 2 16.52 37.99 14.03
C SER A 2 15.93 36.62 13.67
N ILE A 3 14.62 36.64 13.41
CA ILE A 3 13.87 35.50 12.85
C ILE A 3 14.47 35.24 11.46
N PRO A 4 14.92 34.00 11.12
CA PRO A 4 15.34 33.72 9.75
C PRO A 4 14.12 33.80 8.84
N GLU A 5 14.22 34.74 7.95
CA GLU A 5 13.24 35.34 7.10
C GLU A 5 12.73 34.38 6.02
N ARG A 6 11.41 34.27 5.90
CA ARG A 6 10.55 34.24 4.68
C ARG A 6 11.10 33.71 3.34
N ALA A 7 12.23 33.07 3.27
CA ALA A 7 12.79 32.60 1.99
C ALA A 7 12.04 31.40 1.39
N ALA A 8 11.31 30.61 2.21
CA ALA A 8 10.63 29.40 1.74
C ALA A 8 9.29 29.66 1.01
N PHE A 9 8.65 30.81 1.19
CA PHE A 9 7.35 31.11 0.57
C PHE A 9 7.44 31.94 -0.71
N ALA A 10 8.56 32.63 -0.95
CA ALA A 10 8.74 33.49 -2.14
C ALA A 10 8.97 32.68 -3.43
N ASP A 11 9.42 31.41 -3.34
CA ASP A 11 9.70 30.54 -4.48
C ASP A 11 8.48 29.76 -5.00
N VAL A 12 7.34 29.83 -4.34
CA VAL A 12 6.11 29.14 -4.78
C VAL A 12 5.52 29.73 -6.06
N ASP A 13 5.86 30.98 -6.39
CA ASP A 13 5.44 31.65 -7.63
C ASP A 13 6.31 31.32 -8.84
N ASN A 14 7.46 30.68 -8.64
CA ASN A 14 8.31 30.15 -9.68
C ASN A 14 7.78 28.77 -10.13
N ASP A 15 7.89 28.46 -11.42
CA ASP A 15 7.51 27.15 -11.98
C ASP A 15 8.16 25.98 -11.24
N ARG A 16 9.43 26.11 -10.88
CA ARG A 16 10.18 25.13 -10.09
C ARG A 16 9.57 24.92 -8.70
N GLY A 17 9.19 25.98 -8.01
CA GLY A 17 8.54 25.92 -6.71
C GLY A 17 7.15 25.23 -6.78
N ARG A 18 6.37 25.53 -7.83
CA ARG A 18 5.07 24.89 -8.06
C ARG A 18 5.20 23.40 -8.35
N ARG A 19 6.19 22.99 -9.15
CA ARG A 19 6.49 21.58 -9.43
C ARG A 19 6.86 20.85 -8.16
N PHE A 20 7.73 21.40 -7.33
CA PHE A 20 8.11 20.85 -6.03
C PHE A 20 6.90 20.75 -5.07
N SER A 21 6.10 21.81 -4.97
CA SER A 21 4.88 21.80 -4.13
C SER A 21 3.89 20.72 -4.57
N ARG A 22 3.66 20.56 -5.88
CA ARG A 22 2.80 19.51 -6.43
C ARG A 22 3.32 18.12 -6.06
N LEU A 23 4.63 17.92 -6.14
CA LEU A 23 5.29 16.67 -5.76
C LEU A 23 5.07 16.35 -4.27
N LEU A 24 5.34 17.30 -3.38
CA LEU A 24 5.12 17.13 -1.94
C LEU A 24 3.66 16.80 -1.61
N ILE A 25 2.71 17.56 -2.18
CA ILE A 25 1.28 17.31 -1.99
C ILE A 25 0.91 15.89 -2.43
N THR A 26 1.48 15.40 -3.54
CA THR A 26 1.22 14.04 -4.01
C THR A 26 1.75 13.00 -3.03
N LEU A 27 2.97 13.18 -2.52
CA LEU A 27 3.58 12.27 -1.55
C LEU A 27 2.86 12.29 -0.18
N TYR A 28 2.35 13.44 0.26
CA TYR A 28 1.50 13.52 1.45
C TYR A 28 0.15 12.80 1.28
N LYS A 29 -0.38 12.76 0.07
CA LYS A 29 -1.65 12.08 -0.25
C LYS A 29 -1.51 10.58 -0.45
N GLY A 30 -0.28 10.07 -0.64
CA GLY A 30 -0.04 8.64 -0.83
C GLY A 30 1.06 8.31 -1.83
N VAL A 31 0.78 7.39 -2.73
CA VAL A 31 1.77 6.82 -3.65
C VAL A 31 1.79 7.56 -4.98
N LEU A 32 2.98 7.98 -5.39
CA LEU A 32 3.26 8.44 -6.76
C LEU A 32 3.58 7.24 -7.64
N TYR A 33 2.89 7.10 -8.76
CA TYR A 33 3.15 6.06 -9.77
C TYR A 33 3.69 6.68 -11.05
N LYS A 34 4.81 6.14 -11.56
CA LYS A 34 5.44 6.57 -12.81
C LYS A 34 4.48 6.53 -14.00
N GLU A 35 3.70 5.44 -14.12
CA GLU A 35 2.71 5.25 -15.18
C GLU A 35 1.59 6.31 -15.21
N ARG A 36 1.33 6.94 -14.07
CA ARG A 36 0.23 7.91 -13.93
C ARG A 36 0.64 9.34 -14.22
N ASP A 37 1.86 9.69 -13.83
CA ASP A 37 2.39 11.05 -13.96
C ASP A 37 3.91 10.98 -14.17
N GLU A 38 4.32 10.75 -15.43
CA GLU A 38 5.74 10.71 -15.81
C GLU A 38 6.44 12.06 -15.60
N ALA A 39 5.69 13.17 -15.69
CA ALA A 39 6.24 14.48 -15.44
C ALA A 39 6.62 14.63 -13.96
N LEU A 40 5.70 14.26 -13.08
CA LEU A 40 5.94 14.31 -11.64
C LEU A 40 6.98 13.28 -11.19
N TRP A 41 7.10 12.15 -11.89
CA TRP A 41 8.17 11.16 -11.66
C TRP A 41 9.56 11.73 -12.00
N ARG A 42 9.67 12.49 -13.09
CA ARG A 42 10.91 13.21 -13.43
C ARG A 42 11.23 14.29 -12.40
N ASP A 43 10.19 15.02 -11.94
CA ASP A 43 10.34 16.01 -10.89
C ASP A 43 10.85 15.38 -9.59
N LEU A 44 10.38 14.17 -9.24
CA LEU A 44 10.91 13.42 -8.11
C LEU A 44 12.40 13.12 -8.26
N GLY A 45 12.84 12.74 -9.47
CA GLY A 45 14.27 12.55 -9.77
C GLY A 45 15.09 13.81 -9.57
N GLU A 46 14.59 14.96 -10.05
CA GLU A 46 15.24 16.27 -9.91
C GLU A 46 15.29 16.75 -8.45
N PHE A 47 14.21 16.57 -7.71
CA PHE A 47 14.04 17.09 -6.35
C PHE A 47 14.29 16.07 -5.23
N THR A 48 14.86 14.91 -5.53
CA THR A 48 15.02 13.82 -4.54
C THR A 48 15.63 14.30 -3.20
N GLY A 49 16.74 15.07 -3.25
CA GLY A 49 17.38 15.61 -2.03
C GLY A 49 16.46 16.52 -1.26
N MET A 50 15.79 17.48 -1.95
CA MET A 50 14.85 18.39 -1.31
C MET A 50 13.64 17.67 -0.69
N VAL A 51 13.17 16.58 -1.30
CA VAL A 51 12.10 15.74 -0.74
C VAL A 51 12.56 15.06 0.53
N ILE A 52 13.77 14.47 0.53
CA ILE A 52 14.35 13.84 1.71
C ILE A 52 14.47 14.85 2.85
N ASP A 53 15.08 16.01 2.58
CA ASP A 53 15.26 17.08 3.56
C ASP A 53 13.93 17.59 4.14
N HIS A 54 12.88 17.64 3.28
CA HIS A 54 11.54 18.08 3.71
C HIS A 54 10.86 17.07 4.65
N PHE A 55 11.01 15.78 4.41
CA PHE A 55 10.34 14.74 5.19
C PHE A 55 11.15 14.25 6.42
N ALA A 56 12.47 14.46 6.43
CA ALA A 56 13.34 14.04 7.52
C ALA A 56 12.93 14.60 8.91
N PRO A 57 12.58 15.91 9.07
CA PRO A 57 12.12 16.44 10.35
C PRO A 57 10.82 15.84 10.87
N LEU A 58 10.03 15.21 9.98
CA LEU A 58 8.79 14.50 10.32
C LEU A 58 9.03 13.02 10.67
N GLY A 59 10.30 12.58 10.69
CA GLY A 59 10.67 11.18 10.89
C GLY A 59 10.25 10.27 9.72
N LEU A 60 9.97 10.84 8.54
CA LEU A 60 9.56 10.12 7.34
C LEU A 60 10.73 9.98 6.37
N ARG A 61 10.82 8.84 5.70
CA ARG A 61 11.78 8.60 4.63
C ARG A 61 11.07 8.40 3.29
N LEU A 62 11.70 8.86 2.23
CA LEU A 62 11.29 8.57 0.86
C LEU A 62 11.66 7.12 0.52
N VAL A 63 10.69 6.34 0.07
CA VAL A 63 10.88 5.02 -0.53
C VAL A 63 10.55 5.14 -2.01
N LYS A 64 11.51 4.79 -2.88
CA LYS A 64 11.38 4.84 -4.33
C LYS A 64 11.83 3.51 -4.91
N ASP A 65 10.99 2.91 -5.73
CA ASP A 65 11.31 1.73 -6.52
C ASP A 65 11.18 2.05 -8.02
N ASP A 66 12.31 2.18 -8.69
CA ASP A 66 12.36 2.51 -10.11
C ASP A 66 11.91 1.35 -11.01
N ASN A 67 12.07 0.10 -10.56
CA ASN A 67 11.69 -1.10 -11.31
C ASN A 67 10.17 -1.30 -11.26
N GLU A 68 9.58 -1.16 -10.08
CA GLU A 68 8.14 -1.27 -9.88
C GLU A 68 7.39 0.03 -10.20
N GLY A 69 8.13 1.15 -10.38
CA GLY A 69 7.60 2.44 -10.82
C GLY A 69 6.70 3.13 -9.79
N TYR A 70 7.00 3.05 -8.50
CA TYR A 70 6.30 3.79 -7.45
C TYR A 70 7.24 4.49 -6.48
N ALA A 71 6.73 5.55 -5.83
CA ALA A 71 7.39 6.22 -4.73
C ALA A 71 6.36 6.67 -3.68
N TYR A 72 6.75 6.63 -2.41
CA TYR A 72 5.92 7.07 -1.28
C TYR A 72 6.81 7.47 -0.10
N VAL A 73 6.22 8.08 0.92
CA VAL A 73 6.90 8.36 2.18
C VAL A 73 6.37 7.47 3.29
N ALA A 74 7.26 6.96 4.13
CA ALA A 74 6.92 6.06 5.22
C ALA A 74 7.82 6.30 6.44
N TYR A 75 7.34 5.91 7.62
CA TYR A 75 8.19 5.77 8.78
C TYR A 75 9.16 4.60 8.60
N PRO A 76 10.39 4.70 9.12
CA PRO A 76 11.32 3.57 9.19
C PRO A 76 10.65 2.37 9.89
N PRO A 77 11.03 1.13 9.56
CA PRO A 77 10.61 -0.05 10.31
C PRO A 77 10.92 0.08 11.80
N GLU A 78 10.08 -0.52 12.65
CA GLU A 78 10.36 -0.59 14.08
C GLU A 78 11.65 -1.38 14.31
N GLY A 79 12.61 -0.76 15.00
CA GLY A 79 13.95 -1.30 15.25
C GLY A 79 15.07 -0.57 14.51
N GLU A 80 14.83 0.07 13.36
CA GLU A 80 15.83 0.91 12.70
C GLU A 80 16.00 2.30 13.37
N ALA A 81 14.99 2.75 14.12
CA ALA A 81 15.00 4.02 14.86
C ALA A 81 15.29 3.83 16.38
N ALA A 82 15.61 2.61 16.83
CA ALA A 82 15.64 2.25 18.24
C ALA A 82 16.93 2.65 18.98
N ASP A 83 17.93 3.24 18.33
CA ASP A 83 19.19 3.64 18.98
C ASP A 83 19.20 5.09 19.49
N SER A 84 18.09 5.83 19.36
CA SER A 84 17.97 7.14 19.99
C SER A 84 17.23 7.02 21.33
N GLU A 85 17.88 7.42 22.43
CA GLU A 85 17.25 7.60 23.76
C GLU A 85 16.21 8.75 23.75
N GLU A 86 15.90 9.31 22.59
CA GLU A 86 14.97 10.42 22.41
C GLU A 86 13.53 9.93 22.38
N GLU A 87 12.64 10.73 22.96
CA GLU A 87 11.19 10.49 22.94
C GLU A 87 10.69 10.38 21.48
N PRO A 88 9.95 9.33 21.11
CA PRO A 88 9.54 9.14 19.72
C PRO A 88 8.62 10.27 19.25
N LEU A 89 8.88 10.79 18.05
CA LEU A 89 8.06 11.82 17.43
C LEU A 89 6.60 11.36 17.28
N PRO A 90 5.62 12.26 17.48
CA PRO A 90 4.22 11.95 17.21
C PRO A 90 4.04 11.56 15.74
N ARG A 91 3.33 10.48 15.48
CA ARG A 91 3.09 10.01 14.10
C ARG A 91 2.06 10.87 13.39
N LEU A 92 2.38 11.32 12.18
CA LEU A 92 1.46 12.05 11.30
C LEU A 92 0.21 11.21 10.97
N VAL A 93 0.39 9.89 10.82
CA VAL A 93 -0.69 8.93 10.57
C VAL A 93 -0.67 7.87 11.66
N ALA A 94 -1.79 7.72 12.36
CA ALA A 94 -1.93 6.70 13.40
C ALA A 94 -1.86 5.29 12.79
N LYS A 95 -1.08 4.40 13.44
CA LYS A 95 -1.04 2.97 13.08
C LYS A 95 -2.39 2.34 13.41
N ARG A 96 -3.10 1.85 12.39
CA ARG A 96 -4.38 1.15 12.57
C ARG A 96 -4.20 -0.32 12.22
N GLN A 97 -4.72 -1.18 13.08
CA GLN A 97 -4.78 -2.60 12.77
C GLN A 97 -5.82 -2.85 11.69
N LEU A 98 -5.47 -3.70 10.73
CA LEU A 98 -6.39 -4.15 9.70
C LEU A 98 -7.25 -5.30 10.25
N SER A 99 -8.50 -5.38 9.79
CA SER A 99 -9.34 -6.54 10.11
C SER A 99 -8.79 -7.80 9.42
N PHE A 100 -9.11 -8.97 9.97
CA PHE A 100 -8.71 -10.25 9.38
C PHE A 100 -9.05 -10.36 7.90
N GLY A 101 -10.28 -10.00 7.49
CA GLY A 101 -10.70 -10.07 6.09
C GLY A 101 -9.89 -9.17 5.16
N VAL A 102 -9.49 -7.97 5.63
CA VAL A 102 -8.63 -7.06 4.86
C VAL A 102 -7.21 -7.62 4.75
N SER A 103 -6.63 -8.09 5.86
CA SER A 103 -5.28 -8.68 5.86
C SER A 103 -5.20 -9.93 4.99
N LEU A 104 -6.22 -10.80 5.07
CA LEU A 104 -6.35 -11.99 4.24
C LEU A 104 -6.41 -11.62 2.75
N MET A 105 -7.25 -10.66 2.38
CA MET A 105 -7.36 -10.20 0.99
C MET A 105 -6.05 -9.66 0.45
N LEU A 106 -5.33 -8.83 1.22
CA LEU A 106 -4.02 -8.30 0.83
C LEU A 106 -3.00 -9.42 0.59
N ALA A 107 -2.96 -10.43 1.47
CA ALA A 107 -2.07 -11.58 1.33
C ALA A 107 -2.38 -12.41 0.07
N LEU A 108 -3.65 -12.71 -0.17
CA LEU A 108 -4.08 -13.50 -1.33
C LEU A 108 -3.83 -12.75 -2.64
N LEU A 109 -4.10 -11.44 -2.68
CA LEU A 109 -3.78 -10.60 -3.84
C LEU A 109 -2.26 -10.51 -4.05
N ARG A 110 -1.46 -10.45 -2.99
CA ARG A 110 0.00 -10.45 -3.07
C ARG A 110 0.55 -11.78 -3.63
N LYS A 111 -0.04 -12.89 -3.19
CA LYS A 111 0.28 -14.22 -3.73
C LYS A 111 -0.05 -14.29 -5.22
N ARG A 112 -1.25 -13.88 -5.61
CA ARG A 112 -1.67 -13.82 -7.03
C ARG A 112 -0.74 -12.94 -7.86
N MET A 113 -0.26 -11.82 -7.30
CA MET A 113 0.73 -10.96 -7.96
C MET A 113 2.07 -11.67 -8.16
N ALA A 114 2.52 -12.47 -7.19
CA ALA A 114 3.76 -13.25 -7.33
C ALA A 114 3.64 -14.32 -8.44
N GLU A 115 2.51 -15.01 -8.51
CA GLU A 115 2.19 -15.97 -9.58
C GLU A 115 2.19 -15.29 -10.95
N PHE A 116 1.51 -14.15 -11.06
CA PHE A 116 1.45 -13.35 -12.27
C PHE A 116 2.82 -12.89 -12.76
N ASP A 117 3.67 -12.40 -11.85
CA ASP A 117 5.02 -11.96 -12.17
C ASP A 117 5.90 -13.14 -12.64
N THR A 118 5.74 -14.30 -12.02
CA THR A 118 6.47 -15.52 -12.40
C THR A 118 6.03 -16.05 -13.76
N ALA A 119 4.74 -15.93 -14.08
CA ALA A 119 4.19 -16.35 -15.38
C ALA A 119 4.58 -15.41 -16.53
N GLY A 120 5.03 -14.18 -16.22
CA GLY A 120 5.40 -13.19 -17.25
C GLY A 120 4.20 -12.68 -18.07
N GLU A 121 2.99 -12.73 -17.52
CA GLU A 121 1.73 -12.43 -18.22
C GLU A 121 1.48 -10.94 -18.51
N GLY A 122 2.45 -10.07 -18.20
CA GLY A 122 2.35 -8.64 -18.48
C GLY A 122 2.78 -7.75 -17.32
N THR A 123 2.41 -6.47 -17.38
CA THR A 123 2.83 -5.46 -16.40
C THR A 123 1.76 -5.16 -15.34
N ARG A 124 0.49 -5.46 -15.62
CA ARG A 124 -0.65 -5.07 -14.80
C ARG A 124 -1.52 -6.28 -14.46
N LEU A 125 -1.59 -6.62 -13.19
CA LEU A 125 -2.50 -7.67 -12.69
C LEU A 125 -3.90 -7.09 -12.56
N ILE A 126 -4.84 -7.65 -13.33
CA ILE A 126 -6.26 -7.32 -13.25
C ILE A 126 -7.01 -8.55 -12.73
N VAL A 127 -7.85 -8.36 -11.73
CA VAL A 127 -8.68 -9.40 -11.12
C VAL A 127 -10.14 -8.95 -11.12
N SER A 128 -11.05 -9.86 -11.37
CA SER A 128 -12.48 -9.61 -11.23
C SER A 128 -12.94 -9.74 -9.79
N ARG A 129 -14.08 -9.11 -9.45
CA ARG A 129 -14.74 -9.33 -8.15
C ARG A 129 -15.04 -10.81 -7.91
N GLY A 130 -15.45 -11.54 -8.95
CA GLY A 130 -15.73 -12.98 -8.87
C GLY A 130 -14.49 -13.77 -8.45
N GLU A 131 -13.35 -13.54 -9.10
CA GLU A 131 -12.06 -14.17 -8.73
C GLU A 131 -11.67 -13.86 -7.29
N ILE A 132 -11.86 -12.61 -6.83
CA ILE A 132 -11.58 -12.22 -5.43
C ILE A 132 -12.46 -13.02 -4.47
N VAL A 133 -13.75 -13.18 -4.77
CA VAL A 133 -14.66 -14.00 -3.95
C VAL A 133 -14.19 -15.45 -3.90
N GLU A 134 -13.81 -16.02 -5.05
CA GLU A 134 -13.37 -17.42 -5.12
C GLU A 134 -12.07 -17.68 -4.34
N ILE A 135 -11.09 -16.79 -4.42
CA ILE A 135 -9.82 -16.94 -3.67
C ILE A 135 -9.99 -16.70 -2.17
N MET A 136 -10.99 -15.90 -1.75
CA MET A 136 -11.28 -15.62 -0.34
C MET A 136 -12.14 -16.71 0.33
N ARG A 137 -13.05 -17.33 -0.43
CA ARG A 137 -14.05 -18.30 0.06
C ARG A 137 -13.45 -19.41 0.94
N PRO A 138 -12.35 -20.09 0.59
CA PRO A 138 -11.79 -21.19 1.37
C PRO A 138 -11.32 -20.81 2.79
N PHE A 139 -11.11 -19.53 3.03
CA PHE A 139 -10.57 -19.01 4.30
C PHE A 139 -11.58 -18.25 5.14
N MET A 140 -12.79 -18.10 4.62
CA MET A 140 -13.86 -17.45 5.36
C MET A 140 -14.63 -18.49 6.16
N PRO A 141 -15.13 -18.12 7.36
CA PRO A 141 -15.94 -19.03 8.15
C PRO A 141 -17.15 -19.54 7.35
N GLU A 142 -17.46 -20.82 7.48
CA GLU A 142 -18.65 -21.39 6.89
C GLU A 142 -19.88 -20.58 7.30
N SER A 143 -20.49 -19.92 6.34
CA SER A 143 -21.73 -19.20 6.52
C SER A 143 -22.79 -19.89 5.70
N THR A 144 -23.86 -20.36 6.33
CA THR A 144 -25.05 -20.88 5.66
C THR A 144 -25.72 -19.84 4.77
N ASN A 145 -25.26 -18.58 4.83
CA ASN A 145 -25.80 -17.47 4.05
C ASN A 145 -24.72 -16.89 3.13
N GLU A 146 -24.72 -17.29 1.85
CA GLU A 146 -23.79 -16.79 0.83
C GLU A 146 -23.85 -15.25 0.66
N ALA A 147 -25.01 -14.63 0.85
CA ALA A 147 -25.15 -13.18 0.77
C ALA A 147 -24.33 -12.49 1.85
N LYS A 148 -24.34 -12.97 3.09
CA LYS A 148 -23.52 -12.42 4.19
C LYS A 148 -22.02 -12.60 3.94
N LEU A 149 -21.63 -13.70 3.30
CA LEU A 149 -20.23 -13.91 2.91
C LEU A 149 -19.79 -12.89 1.86
N ALA A 150 -20.60 -12.70 0.82
CA ALA A 150 -20.35 -11.71 -0.23
C ALA A 150 -20.24 -10.30 0.36
N ASP A 151 -21.14 -9.90 1.25
CA ASP A 151 -21.12 -8.59 1.91
C ASP A 151 -19.83 -8.35 2.72
N LYS A 152 -19.34 -9.38 3.43
CA LYS A 152 -18.06 -9.30 4.16
C LYS A 152 -16.87 -9.12 3.23
N ILE A 153 -16.87 -9.83 2.09
CA ILE A 153 -15.82 -9.71 1.09
C ILE A 153 -15.88 -8.33 0.42
N ASP A 154 -17.05 -7.83 0.07
CA ASP A 154 -17.21 -6.49 -0.49
C ASP A 154 -16.78 -5.39 0.47
N THR A 155 -17.05 -5.56 1.77
CA THR A 155 -16.56 -4.64 2.81
C THR A 155 -15.04 -4.61 2.85
N ALA A 156 -14.38 -5.79 2.83
CA ALA A 156 -12.93 -5.87 2.77
C ALA A 156 -12.37 -5.28 1.46
N LEU A 157 -13.01 -5.58 0.32
CA LEU A 157 -12.64 -5.08 -1.01
C LEU A 157 -12.69 -3.54 -1.07
N ASN A 158 -13.77 -2.94 -0.54
CA ASN A 158 -13.88 -1.49 -0.45
C ASN A 158 -12.77 -0.90 0.43
N LYS A 159 -12.43 -1.56 1.55
CA LYS A 159 -11.35 -1.11 2.42
C LYS A 159 -9.99 -1.19 1.74
N VAL A 160 -9.69 -2.28 1.04
CA VAL A 160 -8.44 -2.44 0.26
C VAL A 160 -8.33 -1.38 -0.85
N LYS A 161 -9.47 -1.02 -1.48
CA LYS A 161 -9.54 0.08 -2.45
C LYS A 161 -9.28 1.44 -1.81
N GLU A 162 -9.88 1.74 -0.64
CA GLU A 162 -9.63 2.98 0.11
C GLU A 162 -8.17 3.11 0.54
N LEU A 163 -7.55 2.01 0.92
CA LEU A 163 -6.13 1.96 1.29
C LEU A 163 -5.19 2.14 0.09
N GLY A 164 -5.71 2.10 -1.14
CA GLY A 164 -4.92 2.33 -2.34
C GLY A 164 -4.11 1.14 -2.84
N PHE A 165 -4.44 -0.09 -2.44
CA PHE A 165 -3.78 -1.31 -2.91
C PHE A 165 -4.40 -1.89 -4.19
N ILE A 166 -5.66 -1.55 -4.45
CA ILE A 166 -6.34 -1.87 -5.69
C ILE A 166 -7.03 -0.64 -6.27
N ARG A 167 -7.27 -0.67 -7.57
CA ARG A 167 -7.96 0.38 -8.31
C ARG A 167 -9.03 -0.22 -9.21
N GLN A 168 -10.27 0.22 -9.06
CA GLN A 168 -11.38 -0.18 -9.93
C GLN A 168 -11.16 0.36 -11.35
N LEU A 169 -11.39 -0.46 -12.36
CA LEU A 169 -11.25 -0.05 -13.75
C LEU A 169 -12.42 0.85 -14.18
N ARG A 170 -12.11 1.94 -14.88
CA ARG A 170 -13.13 2.90 -15.35
C ARG A 170 -14.15 2.29 -16.30
N ASN A 171 -13.71 1.37 -17.15
CA ASN A 171 -14.53 0.76 -18.19
C ASN A 171 -15.20 -0.54 -17.76
N ASN A 172 -14.89 -1.05 -16.55
CA ASN A 172 -15.48 -2.28 -16.01
C ASN A 172 -15.45 -2.25 -14.48
N ALA A 173 -16.59 -1.90 -13.89
CA ALA A 173 -16.75 -1.76 -12.45
C ALA A 173 -16.58 -3.07 -11.67
N ALA A 174 -16.63 -4.23 -12.33
CA ALA A 174 -16.40 -5.52 -11.70
C ALA A 174 -14.92 -5.95 -11.69
N HIS A 175 -14.03 -5.18 -12.29
CA HIS A 175 -12.59 -5.49 -12.38
C HIS A 175 -11.75 -4.47 -11.64
N TYR A 176 -10.68 -4.98 -11.02
CA TYR A 176 -9.75 -4.22 -10.20
C TYR A 176 -8.33 -4.49 -10.65
N GLU A 177 -7.54 -3.45 -10.77
CA GLU A 177 -6.11 -3.55 -10.93
C GLU A 177 -5.46 -3.62 -9.56
N VAL A 178 -4.63 -4.63 -9.34
CA VAL A 178 -3.81 -4.76 -8.14
C VAL A 178 -2.55 -3.93 -8.31
N LEU A 179 -2.35 -2.95 -7.43
CA LEU A 179 -1.28 -1.97 -7.55
C LEU A 179 0.05 -2.50 -6.99
N ARG A 180 1.15 -2.19 -7.65
CA ARG A 180 2.50 -2.68 -7.33
C ARG A 180 2.97 -2.33 -5.92
N ILE A 181 2.47 -1.26 -5.32
CA ILE A 181 2.74 -0.89 -3.92
C ILE A 181 2.42 -2.01 -2.92
N LEU A 182 1.55 -2.96 -3.29
CA LEU A 182 1.25 -4.12 -2.45
C LEU A 182 2.50 -4.94 -2.14
N LYS A 183 3.51 -4.97 -3.02
CA LYS A 183 4.80 -5.64 -2.78
C LYS A 183 5.60 -5.02 -1.64
N ALA A 184 5.53 -3.70 -1.50
CA ALA A 184 6.18 -2.98 -0.41
C ALA A 184 5.45 -3.16 0.94
N TYR A 185 4.12 -3.29 0.89
CA TYR A 185 3.30 -3.46 2.09
C TYR A 185 3.31 -4.91 2.62
N VAL A 186 3.27 -5.88 1.70
CA VAL A 186 3.31 -7.32 2.01
C VAL A 186 4.59 -7.88 1.40
N ASP A 187 5.66 -7.86 2.18
CA ASP A 187 6.95 -8.39 1.73
C ASP A 187 6.96 -9.93 1.63
N ALA A 188 8.02 -10.49 1.04
CA ALA A 188 8.12 -11.92 0.82
C ALA A 188 8.19 -12.72 2.13
N LYS A 189 8.84 -12.18 3.17
CA LYS A 189 8.95 -12.81 4.49
C LYS A 189 7.59 -12.88 5.17
N TRP A 190 6.87 -11.77 5.19
CA TRP A 190 5.51 -11.71 5.73
C TRP A 190 4.58 -12.68 5.01
N LEU A 191 4.69 -12.79 3.67
CA LEU A 191 3.89 -13.71 2.87
C LEU A 191 4.19 -15.17 3.21
N ALA A 192 5.47 -15.53 3.39
CA ALA A 192 5.86 -16.89 3.79
C ALA A 192 5.34 -17.25 5.20
N ASP A 193 5.45 -16.33 6.15
CA ASP A 193 4.91 -16.49 7.50
C ASP A 193 3.37 -16.61 7.47
N PHE A 194 2.71 -15.87 6.61
CA PHE A 194 1.26 -15.92 6.44
C PHE A 194 0.79 -17.23 5.81
N ASP A 195 1.46 -17.74 4.77
CA ASP A 195 1.14 -19.04 4.16
C ASP A 195 1.24 -20.16 5.20
N SER A 196 2.28 -20.14 6.05
CA SER A 196 2.45 -21.12 7.12
C SER A 196 1.28 -21.07 8.14
N ARG A 197 0.80 -19.88 8.47
CA ARG A 197 -0.36 -19.69 9.36
C ARG A 197 -1.67 -20.10 8.69
N LEU A 198 -1.85 -19.82 7.40
CA LEU A 198 -3.05 -20.23 6.66
C LEU A 198 -3.20 -21.75 6.59
N GLU A 199 -2.11 -22.49 6.38
CA GLU A 199 -2.15 -23.95 6.39
C GLU A 199 -2.56 -24.48 7.78
N ALA A 200 -2.04 -23.88 8.86
CA ALA A 200 -2.47 -24.20 10.21
C ALA A 200 -3.98 -23.94 10.41
N TYR A 201 -4.51 -22.80 9.94
CA TYR A 201 -5.93 -22.47 10.04
C TYR A 201 -6.84 -23.42 9.25
N LYS A 202 -6.44 -23.87 8.04
CA LYS A 202 -7.16 -24.89 7.28
C LYS A 202 -7.25 -26.21 8.04
N GLY A 203 -6.19 -26.56 8.80
CA GLY A 203 -6.17 -27.75 9.66
C GLY A 203 -7.18 -27.65 10.81
N TYR A 204 -7.30 -26.50 11.47
CA TYR A 204 -8.23 -26.30 12.58
C TYR A 204 -9.71 -26.27 12.14
N GLY A 205 -10.01 -25.70 10.98
CA GLY A 205 -11.39 -25.66 10.44
C GLY A 205 -11.94 -27.05 10.10
N ARG A 206 -11.07 -28.02 9.81
CA ARG A 206 -11.45 -29.42 9.55
C ARG A 206 -11.60 -30.28 10.81
N SER A 207 -10.95 -29.90 11.90
CA SER A 207 -10.99 -30.67 13.16
C SER A 207 -12.16 -30.27 14.07
N GLY A 208 -12.83 -29.14 13.84
CA GLY A 208 -13.96 -28.66 14.62
C GLY A 208 -15.35 -29.10 14.12
N ALA A 209 -15.43 -29.89 13.05
CA ALA A 209 -16.70 -30.38 12.48
C ALA A 209 -17.03 -31.84 12.88
N GLY A 210 -16.41 -32.33 13.96
CA GLY A 210 -16.59 -33.71 14.40
C GLY A 210 -16.77 -33.84 15.94
N GLU A 211 -17.70 -33.07 16.52
CA GLU A 211 -18.34 -33.41 17.83
C GLU A 211 -19.76 -32.87 17.87
#